data_bbd03c67a78e7b3fe61e85a42a25d6d7
#
_entry.id   bbd03c67a78e7b3fe61e85a42a25d6d7
#
_cell.length_a   1.000
_cell.length_b   1.000
_cell.length_c   1.000
_cell.angle_alpha   90.00
_cell.angle_beta   90.00
_cell.angle_gamma   90.00
#
_symmetry.space_group_name_H-M   'P 1'
#
loop_
_entity.id
_entity.type
_entity.pdbx_description
1 polymer ?
#
loop_
_entity_poly.entity_id
_entity_poly.type
_entity_poly.pdbx_seq_one_letter_code
_entity_poly.pdbx_strand_id
1 'polypeptide(L)'
;MTVRGTIPPSVPSGHLPHKGGDHIVPQPLKSLPWLTRGCLLLPPISPLMGEMSAKLTEGGNSPRKPFDPLDCDMAAEWAGPRPSILQSISDAPWRTQGDTVERIELLAAELVDGETACPESWPNTRMVLSEIASKLQPSILACGDAEISALLKGLDGRFVPPGPSGAPTRGRPDVLPTGRNFYSVDSRAVPTPAAYELGKKSAELLIRRYVQDHGEWPVSFGLTAWGTSNMRTGGDDVAQALALIGVKPVWDMTSRRVTGYEIIPPAMLRRPRVDVTLRISGFFRDAFPEQIALFDKAIRAVGMLEEDASDNPIAARMRGEIARLEAAGLDTASASRRAGYRIFGSKPGAYGAGLQALIDEKGWERRADLAEAYLVWGSYAYGAGEEGKAERGVFEERLRSIQAVVQNQDNREHDLLDSDDYYQFEGGMAAAAEQLGGARPSIYHNDHSRPERPVIRSLEEEIGRVVRGRVVNPKWIDGIMRHGYKGAFEIAATVDYLFAFAATTGAVRNHHFEAVYQAFVVDQKVRDFMAEKNPAALRDMRERLLEAIDRKLWTPRSNSARFDLESLSKGKEAAA
;
A
#
# COMPACT_ATOMS: atom_id res chain seq x y z
N MET A 1 -50.09 26.65 1.81
CA MET A 1 -49.51 26.33 3.13
C MET A 1 -48.26 25.54 2.89
N THR A 2 -47.12 26.19 3.08
CA THR A 2 -45.79 25.70 2.76
C THR A 2 -45.19 25.11 4.04
N VAL A 3 -44.84 23.82 4.02
CA VAL A 3 -44.06 23.21 5.11
C VAL A 3 -42.65 23.06 4.62
N ARG A 4 -41.77 23.87 5.19
CA ARG A 4 -40.31 23.74 5.05
C ARG A 4 -39.84 22.64 6.00
N GLY A 5 -39.31 21.54 5.46
CA GLY A 5 -38.52 20.57 6.21
C GLY A 5 -37.08 21.01 6.23
N THR A 6 -36.58 21.25 7.41
CA THR A 6 -35.15 21.53 7.70
C THR A 6 -34.34 20.25 7.57
N ILE A 7 -33.37 20.28 6.68
CA ILE A 7 -32.31 19.25 6.58
C ILE A 7 -31.29 19.49 7.71
N PRO A 8 -30.92 18.51 8.52
CA PRO A 8 -29.85 18.67 9.48
C PRO A 8 -28.51 18.80 8.74
N PRO A 9 -27.56 19.58 9.27
CA PRO A 9 -26.28 19.78 8.62
C PRO A 9 -25.50 18.47 8.59
N SER A 10 -25.07 18.08 7.40
CA SER A 10 -24.09 17.02 7.18
C SER A 10 -22.77 17.38 7.85
N VAL A 11 -22.33 16.54 8.77
CA VAL A 11 -21.00 16.60 9.34
C VAL A 11 -19.98 16.41 8.20
N PRO A 12 -19.02 17.28 8.01
CA PRO A 12 -17.97 17.07 7.02
C PRO A 12 -16.96 16.07 7.59
N SER A 13 -17.12 14.81 7.28
CA SER A 13 -16.09 13.79 7.43
C SER A 13 -15.23 13.79 6.19
N GLY A 14 -14.31 14.70 6.11
CA GLY A 14 -13.33 14.78 5.04
C GLY A 14 -11.98 15.13 5.63
N HIS A 15 -11.32 14.20 6.28
CA HIS A 15 -9.88 14.27 6.37
C HIS A 15 -9.31 13.75 5.06
N LEU A 16 -9.26 14.63 4.06
CA LEU A 16 -8.16 14.57 3.11
C LEU A 16 -6.87 14.62 3.93
N PRO A 17 -5.85 13.81 3.61
CA PRO A 17 -4.55 14.00 4.22
C PRO A 17 -4.16 15.44 3.92
N HIS A 18 -4.12 16.26 4.97
CA HIS A 18 -3.61 17.61 4.87
C HIS A 18 -2.16 17.50 4.39
N LYS A 19 -1.94 17.77 3.13
CA LYS A 19 -0.66 18.33 2.71
C LYS A 19 -0.53 19.64 3.45
N GLY A 20 0.11 19.62 4.61
CA GLY A 20 0.48 20.80 5.34
C GLY A 20 1.38 21.63 4.44
N GLY A 21 0.85 22.70 3.93
CA GLY A 21 1.63 23.75 3.32
C GLY A 21 2.40 24.47 4.42
N ASP A 22 3.45 23.88 4.90
CA ASP A 22 4.45 24.61 5.67
C ASP A 22 5.25 25.44 4.67
N HIS A 23 5.33 26.71 4.92
CA HIS A 23 6.18 27.66 4.20
C HIS A 23 7.61 27.10 4.16
N ILE A 24 8.00 26.54 3.03
CA ILE A 24 9.37 26.13 2.77
C ILE A 24 10.16 27.40 2.53
N VAL A 25 10.77 27.92 3.60
CA VAL A 25 11.93 28.80 3.47
C VAL A 25 12.99 27.94 2.80
N PRO A 26 13.68 28.41 1.73
CA PRO A 26 14.73 27.63 1.10
C PRO A 26 15.81 27.34 2.13
N GLN A 27 15.79 26.16 2.68
CA GLN A 27 16.89 25.62 3.46
C GLN A 27 17.82 24.88 2.51
N PRO A 28 19.13 24.89 2.75
CA PRO A 28 20.05 24.13 1.92
C PRO A 28 19.64 22.67 1.88
N LEU A 29 19.82 22.02 0.74
CA LEU A 29 19.43 20.64 0.37
C LEU A 29 19.71 19.56 1.45
N LYS A 30 20.56 19.88 2.44
CA LYS A 30 20.90 19.01 3.58
C LYS A 30 19.73 18.60 4.49
N SER A 31 18.58 19.26 4.39
CA SER A 31 17.46 19.07 5.31
C SER A 31 16.24 18.36 4.70
N LEU A 32 16.36 17.79 3.51
CA LEU A 32 15.27 17.09 2.82
C LEU A 32 15.49 15.57 2.82
N PRO A 33 15.05 14.84 3.88
CA PRO A 33 15.27 13.38 3.98
C PRO A 33 14.66 12.56 2.83
N TRP A 34 13.66 13.11 2.14
CA TRP A 34 13.01 12.44 1.02
C TRP A 34 13.78 12.51 -0.30
N LEU A 35 14.70 13.46 -0.47
CA LEU A 35 15.60 13.51 -1.62
C LEU A 35 16.54 12.29 -1.65
N THR A 36 16.96 11.80 -0.49
CA THR A 36 17.81 10.62 -0.39
C THR A 36 17.06 9.30 -0.63
N ARG A 37 15.74 9.25 -0.39
CA ARG A 37 14.92 8.05 -0.63
C ARG A 37 14.18 8.04 -1.96
N GLY A 38 13.85 9.19 -2.50
CA GLY A 38 12.99 9.31 -3.68
C GLY A 38 13.70 9.61 -4.99
N CYS A 39 14.91 10.19 -4.96
CA CYS A 39 15.67 10.49 -6.20
C CYS A 39 16.31 9.26 -6.87
N LEU A 40 16.09 8.08 -6.34
CA LEU A 40 16.75 6.84 -6.75
C LEU A 40 15.93 5.98 -7.72
N LEU A 41 14.82 6.53 -8.25
CA LEU A 41 14.00 5.87 -9.28
C LEU A 41 14.24 6.41 -10.71
N LEU A 42 15.31 7.09 -10.95
CA LEU A 42 15.98 7.03 -12.26
C LEU A 42 16.61 5.63 -12.39
N PRO A 43 16.86 5.10 -13.61
CA PRO A 43 17.24 3.70 -13.80
C PRO A 43 18.23 3.26 -12.73
N PRO A 44 18.06 2.08 -12.17
CA PRO A 44 18.34 1.71 -10.78
C PRO A 44 19.69 2.22 -10.27
N ILE A 45 19.78 2.58 -8.99
CA ILE A 45 21.06 2.74 -8.24
C ILE A 45 21.95 1.50 -8.36
N SER A 46 21.51 0.57 -9.16
CA SER A 46 22.33 -0.51 -9.69
C SER A 46 23.75 -0.10 -10.11
N PRO A 47 24.02 1.13 -10.65
CA PRO A 47 25.39 1.49 -10.99
C PRO A 47 26.31 1.58 -9.77
N LEU A 48 25.88 2.22 -8.69
CA LEU A 48 26.73 2.35 -7.50
C LEU A 48 27.02 0.99 -6.87
N MET A 49 26.00 0.13 -6.82
CA MET A 49 26.14 -1.22 -6.26
C MET A 49 26.76 -2.20 -7.26
N GLY A 50 26.50 -2.05 -8.55
CA GLY A 50 27.14 -2.84 -9.60
C GLY A 50 28.63 -2.57 -9.71
N GLU A 51 29.05 -1.31 -9.59
CA GLU A 51 30.46 -0.92 -9.62
C GLU A 51 31.20 -1.33 -8.33
N MET A 52 30.53 -1.30 -7.18
CA MET A 52 31.06 -1.83 -5.92
C MET A 52 31.08 -3.36 -5.91
N SER A 53 30.07 -4.01 -6.49
CA SER A 53 29.96 -5.48 -6.53
C SER A 53 30.96 -6.12 -7.51
N ALA A 54 31.27 -5.49 -8.64
CA ALA A 54 32.21 -6.02 -9.63
C ALA A 54 33.65 -6.18 -9.10
N LYS A 55 34.04 -5.43 -8.07
CA LYS A 55 35.35 -5.57 -7.39
C LYS A 55 35.33 -6.55 -6.21
N LEU A 56 34.16 -7.09 -5.84
CA LEU A 56 33.96 -7.90 -4.64
C LEU A 56 33.82 -9.40 -4.91
N THR A 57 33.86 -9.83 -6.18
CA THR A 57 33.63 -11.23 -6.60
C THR A 57 34.90 -12.07 -6.72
N GLU A 58 36.06 -11.58 -6.33
CA GLU A 58 37.28 -12.41 -6.26
C GLU A 58 37.40 -13.11 -4.91
N GLY A 59 36.72 -14.21 -4.71
CA GLY A 59 36.92 -15.11 -3.60
C GLY A 59 35.68 -15.82 -3.07
N GLY A 60 35.30 -16.94 -3.67
CA GLY A 60 34.40 -17.89 -3.03
C GLY A 60 33.22 -18.38 -3.86
N ASN A 61 33.16 -19.68 -4.09
CA ASN A 61 32.18 -20.43 -4.82
C ASN A 61 30.72 -20.25 -4.32
N SER A 62 29.96 -19.46 -4.97
CA SER A 62 28.50 -19.44 -5.26
C SER A 62 28.12 -18.04 -5.71
N PRO A 63 27.29 -17.84 -6.72
CA PRO A 63 26.82 -16.51 -7.08
C PRO A 63 25.91 -16.00 -5.97
N ARG A 64 26.48 -15.34 -4.95
CA ARG A 64 25.66 -14.61 -3.97
C ARG A 64 24.91 -13.52 -4.72
N LYS A 65 23.58 -13.52 -4.58
CA LYS A 65 22.72 -12.45 -5.07
C LYS A 65 23.32 -11.11 -4.61
N PRO A 66 23.50 -10.13 -5.51
CA PRO A 66 24.01 -8.81 -5.11
C PRO A 66 23.17 -8.23 -3.99
N PHE A 67 23.80 -7.53 -3.05
CA PHE A 67 23.09 -6.81 -2.01
C PHE A 67 22.20 -5.74 -2.63
N ASP A 68 20.93 -5.74 -2.25
CA ASP A 68 19.95 -4.75 -2.70
C ASP A 68 19.53 -3.89 -1.50
N PRO A 69 19.97 -2.62 -1.43
CA PRO A 69 19.67 -1.75 -0.31
C PRO A 69 18.19 -1.40 -0.20
N LEU A 70 17.41 -1.57 -1.28
CA LEU A 70 15.97 -1.28 -1.31
C LEU A 70 15.11 -2.50 -0.98
N ASP A 71 15.71 -3.71 -0.90
CA ASP A 71 14.99 -4.96 -0.62
C ASP A 71 15.88 -5.88 0.24
N CYS A 72 16.27 -5.40 1.40
CA CYS A 72 17.02 -6.16 2.39
C CYS A 72 16.30 -6.24 3.73
N ASP A 73 16.65 -7.20 4.56
CA ASP A 73 16.25 -7.21 5.97
C ASP A 73 17.14 -6.25 6.75
N MET A 74 16.62 -5.07 7.09
CA MET A 74 17.37 -4.02 7.80
C MET A 74 17.95 -4.49 9.14
N ALA A 75 17.36 -5.49 9.78
CA ALA A 75 17.80 -6.03 11.05
C ALA A 75 18.83 -7.17 10.92
N ALA A 76 18.99 -7.74 9.72
CA ALA A 76 19.93 -8.83 9.49
C ALA A 76 21.37 -8.37 9.65
N GLU A 77 22.24 -9.25 10.17
CA GLU A 77 23.67 -8.99 10.34
C GLU A 77 24.34 -8.70 8.98
N TRP A 78 25.24 -7.73 8.95
CA TRP A 78 26.05 -7.42 7.78
C TRP A 78 27.26 -8.33 7.70
N ALA A 79 27.22 -9.29 6.80
CA ALA A 79 28.31 -10.20 6.48
C ALA A 79 29.10 -9.81 5.21
N GLY A 80 28.75 -8.67 4.59
CA GLY A 80 29.38 -8.18 3.37
C GLY A 80 30.66 -7.38 3.64
N PRO A 81 31.31 -6.91 2.56
CA PRO A 81 32.52 -6.09 2.66
C PRO A 81 32.21 -4.70 3.25
N ARG A 82 33.26 -4.08 3.78
CA ARG A 82 33.23 -2.73 4.35
C ARG A 82 34.24 -1.83 3.62
N PRO A 83 33.89 -1.30 2.42
CA PRO A 83 34.73 -0.39 1.67
C PRO A 83 35.08 0.85 2.48
N SER A 84 36.32 1.36 2.33
CA SER A 84 36.81 2.52 3.09
C SER A 84 35.90 3.76 2.92
N ILE A 85 35.40 3.99 1.71
CA ILE A 85 34.50 5.11 1.44
C ILE A 85 33.18 5.03 2.25
N LEU A 86 32.66 3.85 2.53
CA LEU A 86 31.49 3.67 3.40
C LEU A 86 31.88 3.61 4.88
N GLN A 87 33.15 3.28 5.22
CA GLN A 87 33.60 3.36 6.59
C GLN A 87 33.76 4.79 7.06
N SER A 88 34.33 5.66 6.21
CA SER A 88 34.58 7.06 6.53
C SER A 88 33.34 7.96 6.60
N ILE A 89 32.21 7.52 6.01
CA ILE A 89 30.99 8.33 5.91
C ILE A 89 30.24 8.48 7.25
N SER A 90 30.51 7.58 8.22
CA SER A 90 29.83 7.61 9.51
C SER A 90 30.66 6.90 10.59
N ASP A 91 30.71 7.46 11.79
CA ASP A 91 31.35 6.86 12.97
C ASP A 91 30.40 5.89 13.71
N ALA A 92 29.14 5.79 13.30
CA ALA A 92 28.17 4.88 13.90
C ALA A 92 28.60 3.40 13.74
N PRO A 93 28.22 2.51 14.66
CA PRO A 93 28.51 1.09 14.53
C PRO A 93 27.95 0.51 13.22
N TRP A 94 28.72 -0.32 12.55
CA TRP A 94 28.33 -1.00 11.31
C TRP A 94 28.12 -2.49 11.56
N ARG A 95 26.89 -2.90 11.90
CA ARG A 95 26.55 -4.27 12.32
C ARG A 95 25.54 -4.94 11.43
N THR A 96 24.59 -4.17 10.89
CA THR A 96 23.43 -4.70 10.17
C THR A 96 23.41 -4.27 8.71
N GLN A 97 22.53 -4.91 7.94
CA GLN A 97 22.22 -4.46 6.58
C GLN A 97 21.64 -3.04 6.58
N GLY A 98 20.85 -2.69 7.59
CA GLY A 98 20.35 -1.33 7.80
C GLY A 98 21.46 -0.30 7.95
N ASP A 99 22.52 -0.61 8.71
CA ASP A 99 23.68 0.28 8.84
C ASP A 99 24.42 0.46 7.50
N THR A 100 24.39 -0.56 6.64
CA THR A 100 24.94 -0.47 5.29
C THR A 100 24.08 0.41 4.39
N VAL A 101 22.76 0.26 4.44
CA VAL A 101 21.82 1.10 3.68
C VAL A 101 22.00 2.56 4.04
N GLU A 102 22.05 2.88 5.34
CA GLU A 102 22.25 4.25 5.80
C GLU A 102 23.56 4.85 5.30
N ARG A 103 24.66 4.10 5.33
CA ARG A 103 25.95 4.57 4.81
C ARG A 103 25.92 4.82 3.31
N ILE A 104 25.19 4.00 2.55
CA ILE A 104 24.96 4.21 1.12
C ILE A 104 24.13 5.47 0.90
N GLU A 105 23.07 5.68 1.69
CA GLU A 105 22.24 6.89 1.61
C GLU A 105 23.01 8.16 1.94
N LEU A 106 23.86 8.14 2.98
CA LEU A 106 24.73 9.25 3.35
C LEU A 106 25.73 9.57 2.23
N LEU A 107 26.39 8.54 1.69
CA LEU A 107 27.32 8.72 0.57
C LEU A 107 26.61 9.28 -0.67
N ALA A 108 25.41 8.79 -0.98
CA ALA A 108 24.63 9.32 -2.09
C ALA A 108 24.27 10.81 -1.89
N ALA A 109 23.92 11.22 -0.67
CA ALA A 109 23.66 12.62 -0.34
C ALA A 109 24.92 13.48 -0.53
N GLU A 110 26.08 13.07 -0.01
CA GLU A 110 27.33 13.82 -0.18
C GLU A 110 27.78 13.92 -1.65
N LEU A 111 27.54 12.84 -2.44
CA LEU A 111 27.82 12.87 -3.88
C LEU A 111 26.92 13.86 -4.62
N VAL A 112 25.64 13.95 -4.26
CA VAL A 112 24.67 14.89 -4.85
C VAL A 112 24.99 16.33 -4.44
N ASP A 113 25.36 16.56 -3.17
CA ASP A 113 25.72 17.87 -2.65
C ASP A 113 27.13 18.32 -3.09
N GLY A 114 27.91 17.41 -3.69
CA GLY A 114 29.28 17.68 -4.14
C GLY A 114 30.31 17.74 -3.00
N GLU A 115 29.97 17.29 -1.80
CA GLU A 115 30.86 17.22 -0.64
C GLU A 115 31.92 16.12 -0.81
N THR A 116 31.54 15.03 -1.47
CA THR A 116 32.43 13.91 -1.84
C THR A 116 32.53 13.81 -3.36
N ALA A 117 33.75 13.68 -3.88
CA ALA A 117 33.99 13.51 -5.30
C ALA A 117 33.62 12.08 -5.75
N CYS A 118 32.83 11.97 -6.84
CA CYS A 118 32.53 10.67 -7.43
C CYS A 118 33.79 10.06 -8.08
N PRO A 119 34.17 8.82 -7.71
CA PRO A 119 35.34 8.15 -8.27
C PRO A 119 35.27 8.04 -9.81
N GLU A 120 36.42 8.19 -10.48
CA GLU A 120 36.48 8.02 -11.95
C GLU A 120 36.09 6.62 -12.41
N SER A 121 36.27 5.63 -11.56
CA SER A 121 35.91 4.24 -11.80
C SER A 121 34.40 3.98 -11.75
N TRP A 122 33.56 4.99 -11.48
CA TRP A 122 32.10 4.88 -11.38
C TRP A 122 31.39 5.67 -12.51
N PRO A 123 31.49 5.24 -13.78
CA PRO A 123 30.94 5.97 -14.92
C PRO A 123 29.40 6.11 -14.86
N ASN A 124 28.71 5.08 -14.40
CA ASN A 124 27.25 5.09 -14.30
C ASN A 124 26.76 6.05 -13.21
N THR A 125 27.41 6.08 -12.05
CA THR A 125 27.10 7.03 -10.98
C THR A 125 27.32 8.47 -11.44
N ARG A 126 28.42 8.75 -12.16
CA ARG A 126 28.66 10.08 -12.74
C ARG A 126 27.60 10.49 -13.76
N MET A 127 27.12 9.55 -14.58
CA MET A 127 26.04 9.80 -15.52
C MET A 127 24.76 10.22 -14.78
N VAL A 128 24.38 9.50 -13.72
CA VAL A 128 23.21 9.82 -12.89
C VAL A 128 23.38 11.17 -12.21
N LEU A 129 24.55 11.46 -11.60
CA LEU A 129 24.82 12.76 -10.98
C LEU A 129 24.73 13.91 -11.98
N SER A 130 25.22 13.71 -13.22
CA SER A 130 25.10 14.71 -14.29
C SER A 130 23.64 14.94 -14.68
N GLU A 131 22.82 13.91 -14.73
CA GLU A 131 21.39 14.04 -15.02
C GLU A 131 20.64 14.74 -13.87
N ILE A 132 20.97 14.43 -12.63
CA ILE A 132 20.43 15.12 -11.45
C ILE A 132 20.76 16.61 -11.53
N ALA A 133 22.03 16.96 -11.72
CA ALA A 133 22.48 18.36 -11.74
C ALA A 133 21.93 19.15 -12.93
N SER A 134 21.81 18.52 -14.12
CA SER A 134 21.40 19.24 -15.33
C SER A 134 19.89 19.32 -15.55
N LYS A 135 19.11 18.39 -14.99
CA LYS A 135 17.66 18.30 -15.23
C LYS A 135 16.84 18.33 -13.97
N LEU A 136 17.10 17.40 -13.03
CA LEU A 136 16.21 17.18 -11.90
C LEU A 136 16.31 18.32 -10.86
N GLN A 137 17.52 18.67 -10.46
CA GLN A 137 17.74 19.74 -9.47
C GLN A 137 17.18 21.10 -9.94
N PRO A 138 17.43 21.58 -11.19
CA PRO A 138 16.79 22.80 -11.66
C PRO A 138 15.26 22.74 -11.68
N SER A 139 14.69 21.58 -12.04
CA SER A 139 13.24 21.41 -12.07
C SER A 139 12.61 21.45 -10.68
N ILE A 140 13.27 20.85 -9.68
CA ILE A 140 12.81 20.90 -8.28
C ILE A 140 12.90 22.32 -7.74
N LEU A 141 14.03 23.01 -7.97
CA LEU A 141 14.22 24.40 -7.50
C LEU A 141 13.21 25.36 -8.13
N ALA A 142 12.78 25.10 -9.34
CA ALA A 142 11.77 25.91 -10.03
C ALA A 142 10.33 25.70 -9.52
N CYS A 143 10.04 24.68 -8.71
CA CYS A 143 8.67 24.36 -8.28
C CYS A 143 8.00 25.50 -7.51
N GLY A 144 8.67 26.07 -6.53
CA GLY A 144 8.10 27.15 -5.70
C GLY A 144 7.67 28.37 -6.54
N ASP A 145 8.56 28.85 -7.38
CA ASP A 145 8.26 30.01 -8.25
C ASP A 145 7.19 29.67 -9.29
N ALA A 146 7.20 28.44 -9.83
CA ALA A 146 6.21 27.99 -10.79
C ALA A 146 4.81 27.90 -10.16
N GLU A 147 4.69 27.38 -8.93
CA GLU A 147 3.42 27.29 -8.20
C GLU A 147 2.84 28.67 -7.89
N ILE A 148 3.67 29.59 -7.33
CA ILE A 148 3.25 30.95 -7.04
C ILE A 148 2.85 31.69 -8.32
N SER A 149 3.65 31.60 -9.37
CA SER A 149 3.36 32.25 -10.65
C SER A 149 2.09 31.72 -11.30
N ALA A 150 1.84 30.40 -11.24
CA ALA A 150 0.63 29.80 -11.77
C ALA A 150 -0.61 30.21 -10.98
N LEU A 151 -0.52 30.26 -9.64
CA LEU A 151 -1.59 30.74 -8.77
C LEU A 151 -1.95 32.20 -9.07
N LEU A 152 -0.96 33.11 -9.09
CA LEU A 152 -1.17 34.52 -9.38
C LEU A 152 -1.75 34.73 -10.79
N LYS A 153 -1.26 33.97 -11.77
CA LYS A 153 -1.78 34.00 -13.15
C LYS A 153 -3.25 33.56 -13.21
N GLY A 154 -3.61 32.52 -12.46
CA GLY A 154 -5.00 32.04 -12.36
C GLY A 154 -5.91 33.06 -11.67
N LEU A 155 -5.46 33.68 -10.56
CA LEU A 155 -6.20 34.73 -9.86
C LEU A 155 -6.41 35.99 -10.74
N ASP A 156 -5.47 36.28 -11.65
CA ASP A 156 -5.55 37.36 -12.63
C ASP A 156 -6.44 37.00 -13.86
N GLY A 157 -7.13 35.84 -13.81
CA GLY A 157 -8.02 35.38 -14.88
C GLY A 157 -7.30 34.93 -16.17
N ARG A 158 -5.99 34.72 -16.13
CA ARG A 158 -5.20 34.31 -17.28
C ARG A 158 -5.10 32.78 -17.36
N PHE A 159 -4.95 32.27 -18.58
CA PHE A 159 -4.82 30.84 -18.85
C PHE A 159 -3.53 30.27 -18.25
N VAL A 160 -3.67 29.24 -17.41
CA VAL A 160 -2.55 28.42 -16.92
C VAL A 160 -2.50 27.15 -17.76
N PRO A 161 -1.42 26.90 -18.54
CA PRO A 161 -1.32 25.68 -19.35
C PRO A 161 -1.39 24.43 -18.46
N PRO A 162 -2.20 23.43 -18.78
CA PRO A 162 -2.26 22.18 -18.01
C PRO A 162 -0.98 21.38 -18.17
N GLY A 163 -0.64 20.63 -17.14
CA GLY A 163 0.47 19.70 -17.10
C GLY A 163 0.13 18.44 -16.31
N PRO A 164 0.96 17.39 -16.41
CA PRO A 164 0.72 16.14 -15.71
C PRO A 164 0.87 16.30 -14.21
N SER A 165 0.10 15.52 -13.45
CA SER A 165 0.34 15.25 -12.04
C SER A 165 0.76 13.80 -11.84
N GLY A 166 1.43 13.51 -10.75
CA GLY A 166 1.94 12.18 -10.43
C GLY A 166 2.98 12.25 -9.33
N ALA A 167 3.64 11.12 -9.08
CA ALA A 167 4.69 11.01 -8.08
C ALA A 167 6.07 11.01 -8.78
N PRO A 168 6.90 12.05 -8.63
CA PRO A 168 8.25 12.07 -9.19
C PRO A 168 9.08 10.87 -8.74
N THR A 169 8.90 10.45 -7.48
CA THR A 169 9.54 9.31 -6.85
C THR A 169 9.16 7.95 -7.47
N ARG A 170 8.12 7.92 -8.30
CA ARG A 170 7.69 6.75 -9.07
C ARG A 170 8.03 6.85 -10.57
N GLY A 171 9.13 7.52 -10.89
CA GLY A 171 9.60 7.64 -12.26
C GLY A 171 8.82 8.63 -13.13
N ARG A 172 8.12 9.62 -12.50
CA ARG A 172 7.39 10.67 -13.20
C ARG A 172 8.05 12.06 -13.03
N PRO A 173 9.35 12.21 -13.41
CA PRO A 173 10.00 13.52 -13.33
C PRO A 173 9.37 14.55 -14.29
N ASP A 174 8.57 14.11 -15.26
CA ASP A 174 7.81 14.95 -16.19
C ASP A 174 6.76 15.84 -15.54
N VAL A 175 6.38 15.55 -14.27
CA VAL A 175 5.48 16.41 -13.49
C VAL A 175 6.15 17.67 -12.95
N LEU A 176 7.47 17.72 -13.00
CA LEU A 176 8.28 18.86 -12.53
C LEU A 176 8.58 19.84 -13.68
N PRO A 177 8.67 21.16 -13.40
CA PRO A 177 8.27 21.78 -12.14
C PRO A 177 6.76 21.75 -11.93
N THR A 178 6.35 21.78 -10.65
CA THR A 178 4.93 21.80 -10.24
C THR A 178 4.24 23.14 -10.62
N GLY A 179 2.99 23.33 -10.20
CA GLY A 179 2.23 24.55 -10.49
C GLY A 179 1.31 24.48 -11.71
N ARG A 180 1.31 23.36 -12.43
CA ARG A 180 0.44 23.10 -13.59
C ARG A 180 -0.10 21.65 -13.63
N ASN A 181 -0.24 21.03 -12.47
CA ASN A 181 -0.54 19.59 -12.34
C ASN A 181 -2.06 19.37 -12.35
N PHE A 182 -2.71 19.55 -13.50
CA PHE A 182 -4.16 19.51 -13.66
C PHE A 182 -4.73 18.13 -14.05
N TYR A 183 -3.90 17.22 -14.57
CA TYR A 183 -4.34 15.87 -14.93
C TYR A 183 -3.33 14.82 -14.47
N SER A 184 -3.82 13.66 -14.01
CA SER A 184 -2.96 12.57 -13.55
C SER A 184 -2.78 11.51 -14.63
N VAL A 185 -3.86 10.87 -15.07
CA VAL A 185 -3.86 9.79 -16.05
C VAL A 185 -5.11 9.89 -16.93
N ASP A 186 -5.00 9.59 -18.22
CA ASP A 186 -6.17 9.27 -19.04
C ASP A 186 -6.69 7.89 -18.59
N SER A 187 -7.82 7.84 -17.87
CA SER A 187 -8.39 6.59 -17.36
C SER A 187 -8.56 5.56 -18.48
N ARG A 188 -8.88 6.00 -19.70
CA ARG A 188 -9.03 5.12 -20.86
C ARG A 188 -7.72 4.44 -21.31
N ALA A 189 -6.56 4.93 -20.86
CA ALA A 189 -5.26 4.30 -21.11
C ALA A 189 -4.83 3.33 -19.99
N VAL A 190 -5.66 3.13 -18.98
CA VAL A 190 -5.42 2.25 -17.84
C VAL A 190 -6.11 0.89 -18.07
N PRO A 191 -5.42 -0.25 -17.76
CA PRO A 191 -4.03 -0.33 -17.36
C PRO A 191 -3.08 -0.06 -18.52
N THR A 192 -1.98 0.64 -18.22
CA THR A 192 -0.93 0.87 -19.22
C THR A 192 -0.18 -0.43 -19.55
N PRO A 193 0.49 -0.53 -20.72
CA PRO A 193 1.33 -1.69 -21.04
C PRO A 193 2.36 -2.01 -19.96
N ALA A 194 3.00 -0.99 -19.38
CA ALA A 194 3.98 -1.17 -18.30
C ALA A 194 3.33 -1.71 -17.02
N ALA A 195 2.16 -1.19 -16.65
CA ALA A 195 1.39 -1.70 -15.51
C ALA A 195 0.94 -3.15 -15.74
N TYR A 196 0.58 -3.50 -16.99
CA TYR A 196 0.20 -4.89 -17.29
C TYR A 196 1.38 -5.86 -17.16
N GLU A 197 2.57 -5.50 -17.61
CA GLU A 197 3.76 -6.35 -17.44
C GLU A 197 4.11 -6.53 -15.95
N LEU A 198 4.00 -5.47 -15.13
CA LEU A 198 4.14 -5.58 -13.67
C LEU A 198 3.06 -6.48 -13.08
N GLY A 199 1.78 -6.22 -13.39
CA GLY A 199 0.64 -6.99 -12.86
C GLY A 199 0.72 -8.47 -13.24
N LYS A 200 1.13 -8.78 -14.48
CA LYS A 200 1.38 -10.16 -14.93
C LYS A 200 2.49 -10.83 -14.11
N LYS A 201 3.62 -10.16 -13.95
CA LYS A 201 4.75 -10.68 -13.17
C LYS A 201 4.38 -10.89 -11.71
N SER A 202 3.66 -9.94 -11.12
CA SER A 202 3.16 -10.04 -9.76
C SER A 202 2.16 -11.18 -9.60
N ALA A 203 1.23 -11.38 -10.54
CA ALA A 203 0.29 -12.49 -10.55
C ALA A 203 1.00 -13.85 -10.59
N GLU A 204 2.03 -13.99 -11.43
CA GLU A 204 2.82 -15.22 -11.53
C GLU A 204 3.60 -15.51 -10.23
N LEU A 205 4.20 -14.48 -9.62
CA LEU A 205 4.89 -14.63 -8.35
C LEU A 205 3.94 -14.95 -7.20
N LEU A 206 2.77 -14.32 -7.17
CA LEU A 206 1.73 -14.56 -6.16
C LEU A 206 1.22 -16.01 -6.23
N ILE A 207 0.88 -16.49 -7.41
CA ILE A 207 0.43 -17.88 -7.61
C ILE A 207 1.54 -18.85 -7.20
N ARG A 208 2.79 -18.60 -7.59
CA ARG A 208 3.93 -19.42 -7.19
C ARG A 208 4.09 -19.45 -5.67
N ARG A 209 3.98 -18.31 -5.01
CA ARG A 209 4.06 -18.20 -3.54
C ARG A 209 2.92 -18.99 -2.90
N TYR A 210 1.68 -18.85 -3.40
CA TYR A 210 0.54 -19.59 -2.91
C TYR A 210 0.74 -21.10 -3.02
N VAL A 211 1.20 -21.59 -4.17
CA VAL A 211 1.50 -23.01 -4.39
C VAL A 211 2.61 -23.51 -3.45
N GLN A 212 3.63 -22.69 -3.19
CA GLN A 212 4.69 -23.02 -2.22
C GLN A 212 4.16 -23.13 -0.79
N ASP A 213 3.22 -22.26 -0.41
CA ASP A 213 2.67 -22.22 0.94
C ASP A 213 1.62 -23.31 1.18
N HIS A 214 0.86 -23.73 0.14
CA HIS A 214 -0.32 -24.61 0.27
C HIS A 214 -0.22 -25.94 -0.48
N GLY A 215 0.67 -26.08 -1.44
CA GLY A 215 0.84 -27.30 -2.23
C GLY A 215 -0.21 -27.52 -3.34
N GLU A 216 -1.12 -26.57 -3.54
CA GLU A 216 -2.20 -26.63 -4.52
C GLU A 216 -2.36 -25.31 -5.28
N TRP A 217 -3.01 -25.37 -6.45
CA TRP A 217 -3.32 -24.17 -7.22
C TRP A 217 -4.42 -23.35 -6.55
N PRO A 218 -4.29 -22.01 -6.54
CA PRO A 218 -5.35 -21.15 -6.02
C PRO A 218 -6.57 -21.16 -6.94
N VAL A 219 -7.75 -21.14 -6.35
CA VAL A 219 -9.04 -21.08 -7.04
C VAL A 219 -9.65 -19.69 -7.00
N SER A 220 -9.52 -18.99 -5.86
CA SER A 220 -10.21 -17.71 -5.63
C SER A 220 -9.42 -16.78 -4.75
N PHE A 221 -9.21 -15.55 -5.23
CA PHE A 221 -8.59 -14.44 -4.50
C PHE A 221 -9.52 -13.25 -4.36
N GLY A 222 -9.41 -12.56 -3.21
CA GLY A 222 -9.94 -11.21 -3.03
C GLY A 222 -8.83 -10.18 -3.18
N LEU A 223 -9.00 -9.23 -4.08
CA LEU A 223 -8.00 -8.19 -4.37
C LEU A 223 -8.60 -6.82 -4.11
N THR A 224 -7.86 -5.98 -3.40
CA THR A 224 -8.25 -4.58 -3.21
C THR A 224 -7.74 -3.72 -4.37
N ALA A 225 -8.51 -2.71 -4.78
CA ALA A 225 -8.11 -1.77 -5.82
C ALA A 225 -8.43 -0.34 -5.41
N TRP A 226 -7.38 0.48 -5.28
CA TRP A 226 -7.51 1.86 -4.84
C TRP A 226 -7.30 2.86 -5.97
N GLY A 227 -8.11 3.94 -5.95
CA GLY A 227 -8.03 4.97 -6.98
C GLY A 227 -6.68 5.66 -7.02
N THR A 228 -6.11 6.02 -5.85
CA THR A 228 -4.84 6.72 -5.75
C THR A 228 -3.67 5.90 -6.27
N SER A 229 -3.58 4.62 -5.89
CA SER A 229 -2.51 3.74 -6.37
C SER A 229 -2.61 3.51 -7.88
N ASN A 230 -3.81 3.23 -8.40
CA ASN A 230 -4.01 3.04 -9.84
C ASN A 230 -3.74 4.31 -10.68
N MET A 231 -3.98 5.50 -10.11
CA MET A 231 -3.53 6.75 -10.77
C MET A 231 -2.01 6.88 -10.85
N ARG A 232 -1.31 6.54 -9.75
CA ARG A 232 0.16 6.64 -9.70
C ARG A 232 0.85 5.60 -10.57
N THR A 233 0.32 4.37 -10.60
CA THR A 233 0.94 3.23 -11.29
C THR A 233 0.51 3.08 -12.73
N GLY A 234 -0.60 3.72 -13.12
CA GLY A 234 -1.25 3.46 -14.40
C GLY A 234 -2.01 2.13 -14.42
N GLY A 235 -2.44 1.62 -13.23
CA GLY A 235 -3.40 0.53 -13.10
C GLY A 235 -2.79 -0.85 -12.82
N ASP A 236 -1.82 -0.97 -11.95
CA ASP A 236 -1.21 -2.26 -11.61
C ASP A 236 -2.16 -3.24 -10.90
N ASP A 237 -3.09 -2.76 -10.04
CA ASP A 237 -4.10 -3.62 -9.41
C ASP A 237 -5.03 -4.26 -10.46
N VAL A 238 -5.55 -3.44 -11.37
CA VAL A 238 -6.41 -3.92 -12.47
C VAL A 238 -5.64 -4.87 -13.39
N ALA A 239 -4.39 -4.55 -13.68
CA ALA A 239 -3.50 -5.36 -14.48
C ALA A 239 -3.25 -6.73 -13.86
N GLN A 240 -2.98 -6.78 -12.55
CA GLN A 240 -2.82 -8.05 -11.82
C GLN A 240 -4.11 -8.86 -11.82
N ALA A 241 -5.26 -8.22 -11.57
CA ALA A 241 -6.55 -8.90 -11.60
C ALA A 241 -6.85 -9.52 -12.98
N LEU A 242 -6.63 -8.78 -14.07
CA LEU A 242 -6.77 -9.29 -15.44
C LEU A 242 -5.80 -10.45 -15.72
N ALA A 243 -4.54 -10.33 -15.30
CA ALA A 243 -3.56 -11.38 -15.47
C ALA A 243 -3.94 -12.65 -14.70
N LEU A 244 -4.47 -12.56 -13.48
CA LEU A 244 -4.94 -13.69 -12.66
C LEU A 244 -6.04 -14.48 -13.36
N ILE A 245 -7.02 -13.79 -13.95
CA ILE A 245 -8.10 -14.45 -14.72
C ILE A 245 -7.68 -14.91 -16.12
N GLY A 246 -6.43 -14.62 -16.54
CA GLY A 246 -5.88 -15.00 -17.83
C GLY A 246 -6.34 -14.13 -19.00
N VAL A 247 -6.40 -12.82 -18.78
CA VAL A 247 -6.82 -11.83 -19.78
C VAL A 247 -5.73 -10.77 -19.97
N LYS A 248 -5.56 -10.34 -21.21
CA LYS A 248 -4.62 -9.27 -21.60
C LYS A 248 -5.40 -8.10 -22.21
N PRO A 249 -5.17 -6.84 -21.79
CA PRO A 249 -5.71 -5.68 -22.47
C PRO A 249 -5.17 -5.53 -23.88
N VAL A 250 -5.96 -4.94 -24.77
CA VAL A 250 -5.57 -4.56 -26.12
C VAL A 250 -5.54 -3.04 -26.21
N TRP A 251 -4.45 -2.49 -26.70
CA TRP A 251 -4.24 -1.04 -26.80
C TRP A 251 -4.24 -0.57 -28.25
N ASP A 252 -4.83 0.59 -28.48
CA ASP A 252 -4.57 1.34 -29.70
C ASP A 252 -3.16 1.95 -29.64
N MET A 253 -2.36 1.68 -30.65
CA MET A 253 -0.94 2.06 -30.66
C MET A 253 -0.73 3.58 -30.76
N THR A 254 -1.69 4.31 -31.29
CA THR A 254 -1.59 5.77 -31.49
C THR A 254 -2.01 6.53 -30.24
N SER A 255 -3.21 6.24 -29.73
CA SER A 255 -3.77 6.90 -28.55
C SER A 255 -3.32 6.30 -27.23
N ARG A 256 -2.75 5.09 -27.25
CA ARG A 256 -2.39 4.26 -26.10
C ARG A 256 -3.58 3.87 -25.22
N ARG A 257 -4.80 4.07 -25.69
CA ARG A 257 -6.02 3.72 -24.96
C ARG A 257 -6.30 2.23 -25.05
N VAL A 258 -6.89 1.70 -24.00
CA VAL A 258 -7.41 0.33 -24.00
C VAL A 258 -8.66 0.28 -24.86
N THR A 259 -8.66 -0.56 -25.89
CA THR A 259 -9.77 -0.71 -26.84
C THR A 259 -10.54 -2.01 -26.64
N GLY A 260 -10.00 -2.93 -25.85
CA GLY A 260 -10.59 -4.22 -25.59
C GLY A 260 -9.67 -5.12 -24.77
N TYR A 261 -9.94 -6.40 -24.85
CA TYR A 261 -9.13 -7.43 -24.18
C TYR A 261 -9.05 -8.69 -25.04
N GLU A 262 -8.04 -9.50 -24.77
CA GLU A 262 -7.78 -10.80 -25.34
C GLU A 262 -7.75 -11.86 -24.23
N ILE A 263 -8.47 -12.96 -24.41
CA ILE A 263 -8.43 -14.08 -23.46
C ILE A 263 -7.28 -15.00 -23.83
N ILE A 264 -6.37 -15.23 -22.89
CA ILE A 264 -5.21 -16.10 -23.08
C ILE A 264 -5.69 -17.55 -22.99
N PRO A 265 -5.47 -18.41 -24.02
CA PRO A 265 -5.83 -19.81 -23.98
C PRO A 265 -5.08 -20.58 -22.87
N PRO A 266 -5.68 -21.64 -22.27
CA PRO A 266 -5.05 -22.42 -21.20
C PRO A 266 -3.65 -22.93 -21.56
N ALA A 267 -3.45 -23.38 -22.80
CA ALA A 267 -2.15 -23.88 -23.28
C ALA A 267 -1.03 -22.81 -23.24
N MET A 268 -1.38 -21.52 -23.38
CA MET A 268 -0.45 -20.40 -23.28
C MET A 268 -0.34 -19.90 -21.84
N LEU A 269 -1.42 -19.96 -21.06
CA LEU A 269 -1.45 -19.53 -19.66
C LEU A 269 -0.62 -20.47 -18.77
N ARG A 270 -0.60 -21.78 -19.07
CA ARG A 270 0.17 -22.84 -18.39
C ARG A 270 -0.15 -22.97 -16.89
N ARG A 271 -1.31 -22.57 -16.47
CA ARG A 271 -1.85 -22.65 -15.12
C ARG A 271 -3.36 -22.47 -15.16
N PRO A 272 -4.08 -22.91 -14.12
CA PRO A 272 -5.48 -22.56 -13.97
C PRO A 272 -5.72 -21.05 -13.90
N ARG A 273 -6.91 -20.62 -14.29
CA ARG A 273 -7.41 -19.30 -14.03
C ARG A 273 -7.75 -19.15 -12.55
N VAL A 274 -7.61 -17.95 -12.01
CA VAL A 274 -7.98 -17.66 -10.63
C VAL A 274 -9.20 -16.76 -10.63
N ASP A 275 -10.25 -17.12 -9.90
CA ASP A 275 -11.44 -16.30 -9.73
C ASP A 275 -11.12 -15.11 -8.83
N VAL A 276 -11.21 -13.89 -9.34
CA VAL A 276 -10.83 -12.68 -8.61
C VAL A 276 -12.06 -11.87 -8.25
N THR A 277 -12.24 -11.64 -6.96
CA THR A 277 -13.21 -10.67 -6.43
C THR A 277 -12.49 -9.36 -6.12
N LEU A 278 -12.84 -8.28 -6.83
CA LEU A 278 -12.29 -6.94 -6.60
C LEU A 278 -13.08 -6.20 -5.53
N ARG A 279 -12.39 -5.69 -4.52
CA ARG A 279 -12.93 -4.72 -3.57
C ARG A 279 -12.37 -3.35 -3.91
N ILE A 280 -13.20 -2.55 -4.58
CA ILE A 280 -12.80 -1.22 -5.03
C ILE A 280 -13.04 -0.15 -3.96
N SER A 281 -12.15 0.85 -3.89
CA SER A 281 -12.37 2.04 -3.06
C SER A 281 -13.40 2.97 -3.72
N GLY A 282 -13.98 3.88 -2.93
CA GLY A 282 -14.90 4.90 -3.45
C GLY A 282 -14.25 5.78 -4.51
N PHE A 283 -12.98 6.13 -4.32
CA PHE A 283 -12.23 6.91 -5.30
C PHE A 283 -11.93 6.11 -6.59
N PHE A 284 -11.65 4.81 -6.49
CA PHE A 284 -11.51 3.95 -7.68
C PHE A 284 -12.83 3.90 -8.46
N ARG A 285 -13.95 3.71 -7.79
CA ARG A 285 -15.28 3.72 -8.41
C ARG A 285 -15.52 4.98 -9.24
N ASP A 286 -15.16 6.14 -8.68
CA ASP A 286 -15.47 7.43 -9.30
C ASP A 286 -14.47 7.78 -10.42
N ALA A 287 -13.20 7.38 -10.30
CA ALA A 287 -12.15 7.75 -11.23
C ALA A 287 -11.93 6.73 -12.38
N PHE A 288 -12.39 5.49 -12.21
CA PHE A 288 -12.07 4.38 -13.12
C PHE A 288 -13.28 3.57 -13.59
N PRO A 289 -14.38 4.20 -14.05
CA PRO A 289 -15.56 3.47 -14.52
C PRO A 289 -15.26 2.58 -15.73
N GLU A 290 -14.35 2.98 -16.62
CA GLU A 290 -13.96 2.18 -17.78
C GLU A 290 -13.23 0.89 -17.36
N GLN A 291 -12.44 0.94 -16.28
CA GLN A 291 -11.72 -0.24 -15.76
C GLN A 291 -12.67 -1.21 -15.06
N ILE A 292 -13.68 -0.68 -14.37
CA ILE A 292 -14.80 -1.48 -13.85
C ILE A 292 -15.49 -2.22 -14.99
N ALA A 293 -15.85 -1.50 -16.06
CA ALA A 293 -16.49 -2.09 -17.23
C ALA A 293 -15.57 -3.09 -17.96
N LEU A 294 -14.28 -2.79 -18.07
CA LEU A 294 -13.29 -3.68 -18.69
C LEU A 294 -13.19 -5.01 -17.92
N PHE A 295 -12.99 -4.94 -16.61
CA PHE A 295 -12.86 -6.15 -15.80
C PHE A 295 -14.17 -6.95 -15.74
N ASP A 296 -15.33 -6.30 -15.59
CA ASP A 296 -16.64 -6.97 -15.60
C ASP A 296 -16.89 -7.71 -16.93
N LYS A 297 -16.62 -7.07 -18.06
CA LYS A 297 -16.75 -7.72 -19.38
C LYS A 297 -15.80 -8.91 -19.52
N ALA A 298 -14.53 -8.73 -19.09
CA ALA A 298 -13.51 -9.75 -19.20
C ALA A 298 -13.85 -10.99 -18.35
N ILE A 299 -14.21 -10.80 -17.06
CA ILE A 299 -14.53 -11.91 -16.15
C ILE A 299 -15.77 -12.69 -16.59
N ARG A 300 -16.80 -11.99 -17.11
CA ARG A 300 -17.99 -12.61 -17.66
C ARG A 300 -17.67 -13.43 -18.93
N ALA A 301 -16.84 -12.87 -19.82
CA ALA A 301 -16.43 -13.60 -21.02
C ALA A 301 -15.65 -14.87 -20.67
N VAL A 302 -14.71 -14.79 -19.69
CA VAL A 302 -13.98 -15.97 -19.17
C VAL A 302 -14.94 -16.98 -18.53
N GLY A 303 -15.95 -16.50 -17.79
CA GLY A 303 -16.95 -17.36 -17.15
C GLY A 303 -17.89 -18.08 -18.11
N MET A 304 -17.97 -17.64 -19.36
CA MET A 304 -18.79 -18.28 -20.41
C MET A 304 -18.00 -19.29 -21.26
N LEU A 305 -16.69 -19.47 -21.02
CA LEU A 305 -15.88 -20.40 -21.78
C LEU A 305 -16.22 -21.87 -21.42
N GLU A 306 -16.15 -22.72 -22.43
CA GLU A 306 -16.24 -24.18 -22.29
C GLU A 306 -14.84 -24.75 -22.00
N GLU A 307 -14.34 -24.47 -20.80
CA GLU A 307 -13.07 -25.00 -20.29
C GLU A 307 -13.34 -25.93 -19.09
N ASP A 308 -12.43 -26.88 -18.84
CA ASP A 308 -12.54 -27.78 -17.70
C ASP A 308 -12.55 -27.01 -16.37
N ALA A 309 -13.27 -27.54 -15.39
CA ALA A 309 -13.41 -26.92 -14.07
C ALA A 309 -12.06 -26.75 -13.34
N SER A 310 -11.10 -27.65 -13.60
CA SER A 310 -9.74 -27.58 -13.07
C SER A 310 -8.93 -26.43 -13.67
N ASP A 311 -9.22 -26.05 -14.92
CA ASP A 311 -8.52 -24.97 -15.62
C ASP A 311 -9.23 -23.62 -15.48
N ASN A 312 -10.58 -23.67 -15.38
CA ASN A 312 -11.41 -22.46 -15.26
C ASN A 312 -12.46 -22.58 -14.14
N PRO A 313 -12.06 -22.34 -12.89
CA PRO A 313 -12.99 -22.34 -11.77
C PRO A 313 -14.04 -21.22 -11.87
N ILE A 314 -13.77 -20.15 -12.62
CA ILE A 314 -14.70 -19.02 -12.85
C ILE A 314 -15.93 -19.53 -13.61
N ALA A 315 -15.70 -20.22 -14.74
CA ALA A 315 -16.77 -20.78 -15.57
C ALA A 315 -17.56 -21.86 -14.81
N ALA A 316 -16.87 -22.75 -14.10
CA ALA A 316 -17.50 -23.79 -13.30
C ALA A 316 -18.44 -23.19 -12.24
N ARG A 317 -17.96 -22.17 -11.50
CA ARG A 317 -18.75 -21.48 -10.49
C ARG A 317 -19.94 -20.74 -11.10
N MET A 318 -19.73 -19.98 -12.18
CA MET A 318 -20.82 -19.23 -12.83
C MET A 318 -21.92 -20.16 -13.32
N ARG A 319 -21.59 -21.28 -13.97
CA ARG A 319 -22.58 -22.29 -14.40
C ARG A 319 -23.39 -22.84 -13.23
N GLY A 320 -22.70 -23.22 -12.13
CA GLY A 320 -23.38 -23.75 -10.94
C GLY A 320 -24.30 -22.72 -10.27
N GLU A 321 -23.88 -21.46 -10.20
CA GLU A 321 -24.67 -20.38 -9.63
C GLU A 321 -25.89 -20.04 -10.50
N ILE A 322 -25.73 -19.95 -11.82
CA ILE A 322 -26.83 -19.73 -12.75
C ILE A 322 -27.89 -20.81 -12.57
N ALA A 323 -27.51 -22.08 -12.63
CA ALA A 323 -28.42 -23.21 -12.45
C ALA A 323 -29.16 -23.15 -11.10
N ARG A 324 -28.46 -22.82 -10.02
CA ARG A 324 -29.07 -22.66 -8.69
C ARG A 324 -30.06 -21.50 -8.62
N LEU A 325 -29.70 -20.34 -9.21
CA LEU A 325 -30.55 -19.16 -9.21
C LEU A 325 -31.80 -19.35 -10.08
N GLU A 326 -31.68 -20.02 -11.23
CA GLU A 326 -32.82 -20.42 -12.07
C GLU A 326 -33.74 -21.40 -11.34
N ALA A 327 -33.17 -22.40 -10.65
CA ALA A 327 -33.95 -23.31 -9.82
C ALA A 327 -34.67 -22.61 -8.66
N ALA A 328 -34.13 -21.47 -8.19
CA ALA A 328 -34.76 -20.59 -7.20
C ALA A 328 -35.82 -19.62 -7.82
N GLY A 329 -36.07 -19.72 -9.13
CA GLY A 329 -37.09 -18.96 -9.82
C GLY A 329 -36.65 -17.64 -10.45
N LEU A 330 -35.38 -17.36 -10.55
CA LEU A 330 -34.86 -16.20 -11.30
C LEU A 330 -34.90 -16.50 -12.80
N ASP A 331 -35.16 -15.49 -13.62
CA ASP A 331 -34.97 -15.59 -15.06
C ASP A 331 -33.47 -15.71 -15.41
N THR A 332 -33.17 -16.34 -16.55
CA THR A 332 -31.79 -16.61 -17.00
C THR A 332 -30.93 -15.35 -17.09
N ALA A 333 -31.48 -14.22 -17.52
CA ALA A 333 -30.74 -12.97 -17.63
C ALA A 333 -30.35 -12.42 -16.25
N SER A 334 -31.27 -12.45 -15.29
CA SER A 334 -31.03 -12.04 -13.90
C SER A 334 -30.07 -13.01 -13.19
N ALA A 335 -30.24 -14.32 -13.40
CA ALA A 335 -29.34 -15.34 -12.85
C ALA A 335 -27.90 -15.17 -13.38
N SER A 336 -27.74 -15.02 -14.69
CA SER A 336 -26.43 -14.76 -15.33
C SER A 336 -25.80 -13.45 -14.87
N ARG A 337 -26.60 -12.38 -14.72
CA ARG A 337 -26.11 -11.10 -14.20
C ARG A 337 -25.54 -11.26 -12.81
N ARG A 338 -26.29 -11.87 -11.89
CA ARG A 338 -25.87 -12.06 -10.49
C ARG A 338 -24.65 -13.00 -10.35
N ALA A 339 -24.64 -14.09 -11.08
CA ALA A 339 -23.54 -15.05 -11.09
C ALA A 339 -22.23 -14.43 -11.57
N GLY A 340 -22.29 -13.38 -12.40
CA GLY A 340 -21.13 -12.69 -12.94
C GLY A 340 -20.53 -11.59 -12.04
N TYR A 341 -21.20 -11.13 -10.98
CA TYR A 341 -20.64 -10.07 -10.15
C TYR A 341 -19.36 -10.48 -9.43
N ARG A 342 -18.31 -9.68 -9.64
CA ARG A 342 -16.97 -9.83 -9.02
C ARG A 342 -16.39 -8.52 -8.53
N ILE A 343 -17.08 -7.40 -8.74
CA ILE A 343 -16.61 -6.07 -8.33
C ILE A 343 -17.57 -5.54 -7.28
N PHE A 344 -17.02 -5.26 -6.10
CA PHE A 344 -17.79 -4.78 -4.96
C PHE A 344 -17.14 -3.54 -4.35
N GLY A 345 -17.94 -2.62 -3.87
CA GLY A 345 -17.50 -1.36 -3.28
C GLY A 345 -18.49 -0.81 -2.28
N SER A 346 -18.19 0.37 -1.76
CA SER A 346 -19.13 1.13 -0.95
C SER A 346 -20.26 1.69 -1.85
N LYS A 347 -21.38 2.04 -1.23
CA LYS A 347 -22.52 2.70 -1.91
C LYS A 347 -22.03 3.93 -2.70
N PRO A 348 -22.62 4.24 -3.87
CA PRO A 348 -22.32 5.49 -4.56
C PRO A 348 -22.39 6.70 -3.64
N GLY A 349 -21.36 7.55 -3.68
CA GLY A 349 -21.20 8.70 -2.80
C GLY A 349 -20.64 8.39 -1.39
N ALA A 350 -20.44 7.12 -1.03
CA ALA A 350 -19.78 6.73 0.23
C ALA A 350 -18.32 6.30 -0.01
N TYR A 351 -17.48 6.52 0.98
CA TYR A 351 -16.04 6.20 0.96
C TYR A 351 -15.66 5.41 2.22
N GLY A 352 -14.55 4.66 2.15
CA GLY A 352 -14.06 3.83 3.25
C GLY A 352 -14.64 2.41 3.27
N ALA A 353 -14.37 1.68 4.34
CA ALA A 353 -14.80 0.30 4.55
C ALA A 353 -15.60 0.09 5.85
N GLY A 354 -15.78 1.15 6.65
CA GLY A 354 -16.68 1.17 7.81
C GLY A 354 -16.08 0.67 9.12
N LEU A 355 -14.80 0.30 9.16
CA LEU A 355 -14.18 -0.27 10.36
C LEU A 355 -13.60 0.76 11.32
N GLN A 356 -13.11 1.89 10.78
CA GLN A 356 -12.38 2.89 11.56
C GLN A 356 -13.18 3.36 12.77
N ALA A 357 -14.35 3.94 12.56
CA ALA A 357 -15.18 4.45 13.64
C ALA A 357 -15.53 3.36 14.68
N LEU A 358 -15.79 2.13 14.23
CA LEU A 358 -16.12 1.02 15.10
C LEU A 358 -14.93 0.60 16.00
N ILE A 359 -13.72 0.67 15.47
CA ILE A 359 -12.48 0.41 16.23
C ILE A 359 -12.17 1.57 17.17
N ASP A 360 -12.28 2.82 16.71
CA ASP A 360 -11.95 4.02 17.47
C ASP A 360 -12.90 4.19 18.67
N GLU A 361 -14.20 3.97 18.46
CA GLU A 361 -15.23 4.05 19.49
C GLU A 361 -15.31 2.80 20.36
N LYS A 362 -14.45 1.77 20.13
CA LYS A 362 -14.44 0.47 20.82
C LYS A 362 -15.79 -0.27 20.72
N GLY A 363 -16.58 0.03 19.67
CA GLY A 363 -17.94 -0.44 19.45
C GLY A 363 -18.08 -1.88 18.96
N TRP A 364 -17.06 -2.71 19.14
CA TRP A 364 -17.02 -4.11 18.74
C TRP A 364 -16.62 -5.03 19.91
N GLU A 365 -17.13 -6.23 19.95
CA GLU A 365 -16.78 -7.24 20.96
C GLU A 365 -15.98 -8.39 20.34
N ARG A 366 -16.34 -8.79 19.15
CA ARG A 366 -15.75 -9.91 18.41
C ARG A 366 -15.36 -9.48 16.99
N ARG A 367 -14.41 -10.17 16.41
CA ARG A 367 -14.01 -9.96 15.00
C ARG A 367 -15.21 -10.06 14.03
N ALA A 368 -16.23 -10.83 14.38
CA ALA A 368 -17.48 -10.92 13.63
C ALA A 368 -18.19 -9.56 13.48
N ASP A 369 -18.07 -8.67 14.46
CA ASP A 369 -18.69 -7.34 14.41
C ASP A 369 -17.97 -6.45 13.40
N LEU A 370 -16.63 -6.57 13.31
CA LEU A 370 -15.82 -5.91 12.27
C LEU A 370 -16.13 -6.48 10.88
N ALA A 371 -16.29 -7.81 10.77
CA ALA A 371 -16.71 -8.46 9.54
C ALA A 371 -18.08 -7.96 9.06
N GLU A 372 -19.02 -7.82 9.97
CA GLU A 372 -20.37 -7.29 9.68
C GLU A 372 -20.32 -5.85 9.16
N ALA A 373 -19.56 -4.98 9.81
CA ALA A 373 -19.37 -3.61 9.33
C ALA A 373 -18.79 -3.58 7.91
N TYR A 374 -17.77 -4.40 7.66
CA TYR A 374 -17.18 -4.52 6.32
C TYR A 374 -18.19 -4.97 5.27
N LEU A 375 -19.02 -5.97 5.60
CA LEU A 375 -20.06 -6.48 4.70
C LEU A 375 -21.13 -5.41 4.41
N VAL A 376 -21.60 -4.71 5.43
CA VAL A 376 -22.58 -3.62 5.26
C VAL A 376 -22.05 -2.53 4.33
N TRP A 377 -20.80 -2.13 4.49
CA TRP A 377 -20.20 -1.07 3.68
C TRP A 377 -19.78 -1.54 2.29
N GLY A 378 -19.41 -2.81 2.12
CA GLY A 378 -18.81 -3.35 0.91
C GLY A 378 -19.79 -4.05 -0.05
N SER A 379 -21.06 -4.20 0.29
CA SER A 379 -22.01 -5.08 -0.40
C SER A 379 -22.68 -4.50 -1.66
N TYR A 380 -22.09 -3.48 -2.27
CA TYR A 380 -22.63 -2.87 -3.49
C TYR A 380 -21.84 -3.37 -4.70
N ALA A 381 -22.55 -4.07 -5.61
CA ALA A 381 -21.99 -4.63 -6.83
C ALA A 381 -21.92 -3.59 -7.95
N TYR A 382 -20.88 -3.68 -8.75
CA TYR A 382 -20.61 -2.85 -9.92
C TYR A 382 -20.38 -3.73 -11.15
N GLY A 383 -20.83 -3.28 -12.31
CA GLY A 383 -20.73 -4.01 -13.56
C GLY A 383 -22.09 -4.43 -14.12
N ALA A 384 -22.13 -5.02 -15.32
CA ALA A 384 -23.34 -5.38 -16.05
C ALA A 384 -24.35 -4.22 -16.26
N GLY A 385 -23.84 -2.98 -16.33
CA GLY A 385 -24.66 -1.78 -16.46
C GLY A 385 -25.27 -1.27 -15.15
N GLU A 386 -24.93 -1.87 -14.02
CA GLU A 386 -25.36 -1.45 -12.68
C GLU A 386 -24.24 -0.70 -11.96
N GLU A 387 -24.60 0.38 -11.27
CA GLU A 387 -23.70 1.22 -10.51
C GLU A 387 -24.07 1.20 -9.02
N GLY A 388 -23.47 0.27 -8.27
CA GLY A 388 -23.69 0.18 -6.83
C GLY A 388 -25.02 -0.47 -6.44
N LYS A 389 -25.37 -1.56 -7.08
CA LYS A 389 -26.53 -2.37 -6.71
C LYS A 389 -26.26 -3.14 -5.41
N ALA A 390 -27.17 -3.02 -4.44
CA ALA A 390 -27.07 -3.78 -3.20
C ALA A 390 -27.21 -5.29 -3.48
N GLU A 391 -26.13 -6.04 -3.29
CA GLU A 391 -26.03 -7.49 -3.55
C GLU A 391 -25.24 -8.21 -2.44
N ARG A 392 -25.66 -7.99 -1.19
CA ARG A 392 -25.00 -8.54 0.00
C ARG A 392 -24.83 -10.06 -0.08
N GLY A 393 -25.88 -10.81 -0.42
CA GLY A 393 -25.78 -12.27 -0.48
C GLY A 393 -24.79 -12.77 -1.50
N VAL A 394 -24.63 -12.05 -2.64
CA VAL A 394 -23.60 -12.39 -3.64
C VAL A 394 -22.21 -12.07 -3.09
N PHE A 395 -22.04 -10.93 -2.44
CA PHE A 395 -20.74 -10.57 -1.83
C PHE A 395 -20.32 -11.56 -0.76
N GLU A 396 -21.23 -11.96 0.14
CA GLU A 396 -20.98 -12.99 1.16
C GLU A 396 -20.55 -14.32 0.53
N GLU A 397 -21.19 -14.72 -0.57
CA GLU A 397 -20.85 -15.96 -1.27
C GLU A 397 -19.44 -15.89 -1.91
N ARG A 398 -19.05 -14.72 -2.47
CA ARG A 398 -17.67 -14.51 -2.95
C ARG A 398 -16.67 -14.63 -1.81
N LEU A 399 -16.89 -13.89 -0.72
CA LEU A 399 -15.96 -13.88 0.42
C LEU A 399 -15.83 -15.25 1.10
N ARG A 400 -16.93 -16.02 1.17
CA ARG A 400 -16.90 -17.38 1.74
C ARG A 400 -15.91 -18.30 1.05
N SER A 401 -15.65 -18.09 -0.21
CA SER A 401 -14.78 -18.94 -1.04
C SER A 401 -13.39 -18.38 -1.29
N ILE A 402 -13.07 -17.20 -0.74
CA ILE A 402 -11.75 -16.59 -0.90
C ILE A 402 -10.70 -17.39 -0.12
N GLN A 403 -9.68 -17.84 -0.81
CA GLN A 403 -8.53 -18.54 -0.24
C GLN A 403 -7.41 -17.58 0.19
N ALA A 404 -7.27 -16.46 -0.51
CA ALA A 404 -6.33 -15.43 -0.11
C ALA A 404 -6.86 -14.02 -0.39
N VAL A 405 -6.50 -13.09 0.50
CA VAL A 405 -6.67 -11.64 0.35
C VAL A 405 -5.36 -11.05 -0.15
N VAL A 406 -5.44 -10.14 -1.11
CA VAL A 406 -4.27 -9.55 -1.77
C VAL A 406 -4.38 -8.02 -1.73
N GLN A 407 -3.33 -7.38 -1.22
CA GLN A 407 -3.15 -5.94 -1.23
C GLN A 407 -1.84 -5.59 -1.92
N ASN A 408 -1.86 -4.64 -2.84
CA ASN A 408 -0.66 -4.12 -3.46
C ASN A 408 -0.26 -2.78 -2.83
N GLN A 409 1.02 -2.64 -2.53
CA GLN A 409 1.63 -1.39 -2.08
C GLN A 409 2.54 -0.85 -3.18
N ASP A 410 2.19 0.31 -3.71
CA ASP A 410 2.81 0.87 -4.90
C ASP A 410 4.03 1.76 -4.64
N ASN A 411 4.28 2.13 -3.39
CA ASN A 411 5.39 3.02 -3.02
C ASN A 411 5.88 2.72 -1.59
N ARG A 412 7.02 3.31 -1.21
CA ARG A 412 7.60 3.20 0.14
C ARG A 412 7.66 4.53 0.89
N GLU A 413 6.95 5.54 0.43
CA GLU A 413 6.83 6.82 1.14
C GLU A 413 6.04 6.66 2.44
N HIS A 414 5.14 5.68 2.46
CA HIS A 414 4.43 5.21 3.64
C HIS A 414 4.34 3.67 3.59
N ASP A 415 4.06 3.06 4.71
CA ASP A 415 3.82 1.63 4.82
C ASP A 415 2.45 1.32 5.42
N LEU A 416 2.16 0.04 5.62
CA LEU A 416 0.86 -0.42 6.09
C LEU A 416 0.50 0.06 7.52
N LEU A 417 1.47 0.55 8.30
CA LEU A 417 1.25 1.14 9.63
C LEU A 417 1.28 2.68 9.62
N ASP A 418 1.17 3.29 8.43
CA ASP A 418 1.08 4.75 8.25
C ASP A 418 -0.30 5.20 7.74
N SER A 419 -1.22 4.27 7.44
CA SER A 419 -2.57 4.59 6.97
C SER A 419 -3.60 3.59 7.49
N ASP A 420 -4.75 4.09 7.88
CA ASP A 420 -5.92 3.32 8.29
C ASP A 420 -6.58 2.53 7.14
N ASP A 421 -6.38 2.94 5.90
CA ASP A 421 -6.94 2.27 4.74
C ASP A 421 -6.51 0.79 4.65
N TYR A 422 -5.25 0.47 4.97
CA TYR A 422 -4.75 -0.90 4.82
C TYR A 422 -5.53 -1.90 5.70
N TYR A 423 -5.64 -1.68 7.00
CA TYR A 423 -6.38 -2.61 7.85
C TYR A 423 -7.88 -2.60 7.56
N GLN A 424 -8.44 -1.47 7.09
CA GLN A 424 -9.85 -1.40 6.74
C GLN A 424 -10.17 -2.27 5.51
N PHE A 425 -9.38 -2.19 4.45
CA PHE A 425 -9.65 -2.92 3.21
C PHE A 425 -9.13 -4.35 3.26
N GLU A 426 -7.84 -4.54 3.51
CA GLU A 426 -7.18 -5.84 3.57
C GLU A 426 -7.62 -6.63 4.81
N GLY A 427 -7.52 -6.02 5.98
CA GLY A 427 -7.92 -6.64 7.24
C GLY A 427 -9.42 -6.91 7.32
N GLY A 428 -10.26 -5.95 6.89
CA GLY A 428 -11.71 -6.12 6.85
C GLY A 428 -12.16 -7.27 5.94
N MET A 429 -11.54 -7.39 4.75
CA MET A 429 -11.82 -8.49 3.85
C MET A 429 -11.43 -9.85 4.46
N ALA A 430 -10.27 -9.89 5.12
CA ALA A 430 -9.80 -11.10 5.80
C ALA A 430 -10.73 -11.52 6.94
N ALA A 431 -11.18 -10.55 7.77
CA ALA A 431 -12.14 -10.81 8.85
C ALA A 431 -13.49 -11.34 8.31
N ALA A 432 -14.01 -10.73 7.24
CA ALA A 432 -15.26 -11.16 6.63
C ALA A 432 -15.15 -12.55 5.97
N ALA A 433 -14.04 -12.82 5.27
CA ALA A 433 -13.80 -14.13 4.67
C ALA A 433 -13.64 -15.22 5.75
N GLU A 434 -12.92 -14.98 6.83
CA GLU A 434 -12.78 -15.90 7.98
C GLU A 434 -14.15 -16.18 8.62
N GLN A 435 -14.95 -15.15 8.86
CA GLN A 435 -16.28 -15.29 9.47
C GLN A 435 -17.25 -16.11 8.61
N LEU A 436 -17.21 -15.92 7.29
CA LEU A 436 -18.12 -16.59 6.35
C LEU A 436 -17.65 -17.98 5.93
N GLY A 437 -16.35 -18.15 5.76
CA GLY A 437 -15.73 -19.38 5.28
C GLY A 437 -15.35 -20.38 6.38
N GLY A 438 -15.28 -19.93 7.64
CA GLY A 438 -14.88 -20.73 8.80
C GLY A 438 -13.37 -20.99 8.90
N ALA A 439 -12.59 -20.61 7.90
CA ALA A 439 -11.12 -20.69 7.91
C ALA A 439 -10.54 -19.32 7.55
N ARG A 440 -9.39 -19.02 8.15
CA ARG A 440 -8.69 -17.77 7.85
C ARG A 440 -8.05 -17.85 6.47
N PRO A 441 -8.32 -16.87 5.57
CA PRO A 441 -7.63 -16.82 4.30
C PRO A 441 -6.15 -16.46 4.51
N SER A 442 -5.29 -16.85 3.58
CA SER A 442 -3.95 -16.28 3.50
C SER A 442 -4.04 -14.79 3.15
N ILE A 443 -3.11 -13.99 3.62
CA ILE A 443 -3.09 -12.56 3.32
C ILE A 443 -1.72 -12.23 2.74
N TYR A 444 -1.70 -11.73 1.50
CA TYR A 444 -0.48 -11.33 0.80
C TYR A 444 -0.45 -9.84 0.59
N HIS A 445 0.56 -9.20 1.16
CA HIS A 445 0.87 -7.80 0.99
C HIS A 445 2.03 -7.67 0.00
N ASN A 446 1.70 -7.29 -1.24
CA ASN A 446 2.66 -7.26 -2.33
C ASN A 446 3.35 -5.90 -2.40
N ASP A 447 4.64 -5.90 -2.60
CA ASP A 447 5.44 -4.69 -2.78
C ASP A 447 5.68 -4.46 -4.28
N HIS A 448 5.01 -3.46 -4.82
CA HIS A 448 5.13 -2.99 -6.21
C HIS A 448 5.94 -1.70 -6.32
N SER A 449 6.57 -1.24 -5.24
CA SER A 449 7.36 0.00 -5.24
C SER A 449 8.50 -0.03 -6.26
N ARG A 450 8.95 -1.22 -6.64
CA ARG A 450 9.91 -1.47 -7.72
C ARG A 450 9.23 -2.28 -8.83
N PRO A 451 8.71 -1.63 -9.87
CA PRO A 451 7.94 -2.31 -10.93
C PRO A 451 8.72 -3.42 -11.64
N GLU A 452 10.03 -3.27 -11.78
CA GLU A 452 10.90 -4.27 -12.38
C GLU A 452 11.09 -5.51 -11.49
N ARG A 453 10.79 -5.39 -10.18
CA ARG A 453 11.04 -6.44 -9.20
C ARG A 453 10.00 -6.45 -8.08
N PRO A 454 8.74 -6.81 -8.37
CA PRO A 454 7.72 -6.95 -7.35
C PRO A 454 8.08 -8.07 -6.37
N VAL A 455 7.73 -7.90 -5.09
CA VAL A 455 7.99 -8.88 -4.03
C VAL A 455 6.67 -9.27 -3.38
N ILE A 456 6.42 -10.57 -3.23
CA ILE A 456 5.24 -11.11 -2.57
C ILE A 456 5.61 -11.50 -1.15
N ARG A 457 4.95 -10.89 -0.16
CA ARG A 457 5.10 -11.24 1.26
C ARG A 457 3.75 -11.61 1.86
N SER A 458 3.77 -12.50 2.85
CA SER A 458 2.60 -12.61 3.71
C SER A 458 2.45 -11.33 4.55
N LEU A 459 1.24 -11.03 4.99
CA LEU A 459 1.00 -9.88 5.86
C LEU A 459 1.81 -9.97 7.16
N GLU A 460 2.01 -11.16 7.71
CA GLU A 460 2.84 -11.38 8.89
C GLU A 460 4.31 -11.02 8.64
N GLU A 461 4.87 -11.42 7.48
CA GLU A 461 6.21 -11.05 7.06
C GLU A 461 6.36 -9.54 6.89
N GLU A 462 5.38 -8.89 6.27
CA GLU A 462 5.41 -7.45 6.03
C GLU A 462 5.27 -6.65 7.35
N ILE A 463 4.33 -7.00 8.23
CA ILE A 463 4.22 -6.39 9.57
C ILE A 463 5.54 -6.56 10.34
N GLY A 464 6.11 -7.77 10.34
CA GLY A 464 7.38 -8.02 10.99
C GLY A 464 8.54 -7.19 10.42
N ARG A 465 8.56 -6.99 9.11
CA ARG A 465 9.54 -6.12 8.43
C ARG A 465 9.38 -4.66 8.83
N VAL A 466 8.15 -4.15 8.82
CA VAL A 466 7.84 -2.76 9.17
C VAL A 466 8.15 -2.49 10.65
N VAL A 467 7.73 -3.38 11.54
CA VAL A 467 7.99 -3.21 12.98
C VAL A 467 9.49 -3.14 13.24
N ARG A 468 10.28 -4.09 12.72
CA ARG A 468 11.73 -4.10 12.94
C ARG A 468 12.48 -3.00 12.19
N GLY A 469 12.12 -2.77 10.92
CA GLY A 469 12.87 -1.85 10.05
C GLY A 469 12.57 -0.38 10.30
N ARG A 470 11.35 -0.07 10.76
CA ARG A 470 10.91 1.30 11.01
C ARG A 470 10.46 1.51 12.46
N VAL A 471 9.36 0.89 12.88
CA VAL A 471 8.62 1.27 14.09
C VAL A 471 9.50 1.31 15.34
N VAL A 472 10.30 0.27 15.56
CA VAL A 472 11.20 0.19 16.72
C VAL A 472 12.65 0.50 16.38
N ASN A 473 12.93 1.01 15.19
CA ASN A 473 14.26 1.44 14.79
C ASN A 473 14.64 2.74 15.51
N PRO A 474 15.70 2.77 16.33
CA PRO A 474 16.10 3.98 17.05
C PRO A 474 16.33 5.19 16.16
N LYS A 475 16.83 5.00 14.93
CA LYS A 475 17.06 6.07 13.96
C LYS A 475 15.76 6.69 13.48
N TRP A 476 14.74 5.88 13.23
CA TRP A 476 13.41 6.39 12.89
C TRP A 476 12.78 7.11 14.09
N ILE A 477 12.88 6.53 15.30
CA ILE A 477 12.37 7.13 16.54
C ILE A 477 13.03 8.50 16.77
N ASP A 478 14.36 8.59 16.69
CA ASP A 478 15.08 9.86 16.84
C ASP A 478 14.70 10.87 15.73
N GLY A 479 14.45 10.39 14.52
CA GLY A 479 13.97 11.20 13.40
C GLY A 479 12.59 11.77 13.63
N ILE A 480 11.62 10.92 14.00
CA ILE A 480 10.23 11.33 14.20
C ILE A 480 10.07 12.26 15.41
N MET A 481 10.86 12.06 16.47
CA MET A 481 10.86 12.95 17.64
C MET A 481 11.22 14.40 17.30
N ARG A 482 11.98 14.66 16.22
CA ARG A 482 12.28 16.03 15.77
C ARG A 482 11.05 16.80 15.30
N HIS A 483 9.97 16.12 14.98
CA HIS A 483 8.70 16.73 14.54
C HIS A 483 7.78 17.12 15.70
N GLY A 484 8.22 17.00 16.95
CA GLY A 484 7.49 17.49 18.12
C GLY A 484 6.10 16.91 18.26
N TYR A 485 5.05 17.74 18.33
CA TYR A 485 3.65 17.33 18.47
C TYR A 485 3.23 16.29 17.42
N LYS A 486 3.56 16.55 16.16
CA LYS A 486 3.21 15.64 15.06
C LYS A 486 3.96 14.31 15.18
N GLY A 487 5.25 14.33 15.56
CA GLY A 487 6.02 13.11 15.77
C GLY A 487 5.44 12.20 16.85
N ALA A 488 4.97 12.78 17.96
CA ALA A 488 4.28 12.02 19.00
C ALA A 488 2.94 11.44 18.52
N PHE A 489 2.21 12.18 17.68
CA PHE A 489 0.98 11.70 17.04
C PHE A 489 1.26 10.51 16.11
N GLU A 490 2.30 10.58 15.28
CA GLU A 490 2.68 9.51 14.35
C GLU A 490 3.07 8.20 15.09
N ILE A 491 3.75 8.32 16.23
CA ILE A 491 4.06 7.17 17.09
C ILE A 491 2.76 6.51 17.58
N ALA A 492 1.81 7.30 18.06
CA ALA A 492 0.53 6.77 18.56
C ALA A 492 -0.31 6.15 17.44
N ALA A 493 -0.39 6.80 16.27
CA ALA A 493 -1.11 6.31 15.10
C ALA A 493 -0.54 4.96 14.60
N THR A 494 0.79 4.81 14.58
CA THR A 494 1.45 3.54 14.23
C THR A 494 1.00 2.39 15.16
N VAL A 495 0.86 2.66 16.47
CA VAL A 495 0.37 1.67 17.45
C VAL A 495 -1.10 1.36 17.22
N ASP A 496 -1.90 2.36 16.88
CA ASP A 496 -3.32 2.20 16.60
C ASP A 496 -3.55 1.32 15.37
N TYR A 497 -2.81 1.55 14.28
CA TYR A 497 -2.89 0.72 13.08
C TYR A 497 -2.39 -0.71 13.33
N LEU A 498 -1.33 -0.90 14.13
CA LEU A 498 -0.89 -2.24 14.55
C LEU A 498 -1.98 -2.97 15.32
N PHE A 499 -2.66 -2.28 16.24
CA PHE A 499 -3.81 -2.81 16.98
C PHE A 499 -4.95 -3.20 16.03
N ALA A 500 -5.28 -2.32 15.07
CA ALA A 500 -6.36 -2.55 14.11
C ALA A 500 -6.10 -3.78 13.22
N PHE A 501 -4.85 -3.99 12.80
CA PHE A 501 -4.45 -5.24 12.13
C PHE A 501 -4.56 -6.46 13.05
N ALA A 502 -4.25 -6.35 14.33
CA ALA A 502 -4.46 -7.44 15.28
C ALA A 502 -5.94 -7.78 15.45
N ALA A 503 -6.81 -6.77 15.49
CA ALA A 503 -8.26 -6.92 15.59
C ALA A 503 -8.86 -7.60 14.36
N THR A 504 -8.44 -7.20 13.16
CA THR A 504 -9.00 -7.66 11.89
C THR A 504 -8.37 -8.94 11.35
N THR A 505 -7.09 -9.19 11.66
CA THR A 505 -6.33 -10.33 11.14
C THR A 505 -5.74 -11.18 12.26
N GLY A 506 -4.93 -12.16 11.95
CA GLY A 506 -4.12 -12.87 12.93
C GLY A 506 -2.62 -12.70 12.68
N ALA A 507 -2.27 -11.71 11.85
CA ALA A 507 -0.90 -11.49 11.41
C ALA A 507 -0.02 -10.78 12.45
N VAL A 508 -0.62 -10.04 13.38
CA VAL A 508 0.11 -9.40 14.48
C VAL A 508 0.34 -10.40 15.61
N ARG A 509 1.59 -10.57 16.01
CA ARG A 509 2.02 -11.49 17.06
C ARG A 509 2.38 -10.74 18.34
N ASN A 510 2.40 -11.45 19.50
CA ASN A 510 2.78 -10.89 20.79
C ASN A 510 4.11 -10.13 20.77
N HIS A 511 5.11 -10.62 20.01
CA HIS A 511 6.41 -9.99 19.95
C HIS A 511 6.42 -8.63 19.23
N HIS A 512 5.45 -8.37 18.34
CA HIS A 512 5.29 -7.05 17.74
C HIS A 512 4.82 -6.01 18.76
N PHE A 513 3.79 -6.34 19.54
CA PHE A 513 3.34 -5.49 20.65
C PHE A 513 4.40 -5.32 21.72
N GLU A 514 5.13 -6.40 22.05
CA GLU A 514 6.21 -6.34 23.02
C GLU A 514 7.32 -5.39 22.58
N ALA A 515 7.71 -5.45 21.30
CA ALA A 515 8.72 -4.55 20.74
C ALA A 515 8.28 -3.08 20.81
N VAL A 516 7.03 -2.80 20.46
CA VAL A 516 6.42 -1.46 20.53
C VAL A 516 6.35 -0.97 21.99
N TYR A 517 5.90 -1.82 22.90
CA TYR A 517 5.85 -1.51 24.34
C TYR A 517 7.23 -1.16 24.89
N GLN A 518 8.27 -1.94 24.54
CA GLN A 518 9.63 -1.64 24.96
C GLN A 518 10.14 -0.31 24.37
N ALA A 519 9.89 -0.06 23.09
CA ALA A 519 10.39 1.12 22.40
C ALA A 519 9.68 2.43 22.81
N PHE A 520 8.38 2.38 23.13
CA PHE A 520 7.59 3.60 23.31
C PHE A 520 7.09 3.84 24.73
N VAL A 521 6.99 2.77 25.55
CA VAL A 521 6.49 2.87 26.92
C VAL A 521 7.61 2.67 27.95
N VAL A 522 8.49 1.69 27.75
CA VAL A 522 9.59 1.42 28.67
C VAL A 522 10.74 2.40 28.46
N ASP A 523 11.07 2.73 27.21
CA ASP A 523 12.10 3.74 26.91
C ASP A 523 11.67 5.11 27.48
N GLN A 524 12.43 5.57 28.47
CA GLN A 524 12.11 6.79 29.20
C GLN A 524 12.19 8.03 28.29
N LYS A 525 13.15 8.08 27.36
CA LYS A 525 13.34 9.21 26.45
C LYS A 525 12.12 9.42 25.56
N VAL A 526 11.58 8.34 24.99
CA VAL A 526 10.42 8.39 24.11
C VAL A 526 9.16 8.73 24.89
N ARG A 527 8.98 8.10 26.05
CA ARG A 527 7.84 8.37 26.93
C ARG A 527 7.79 9.84 27.39
N ASP A 528 8.93 10.39 27.85
CA ASP A 528 9.01 11.77 28.32
C ASP A 528 8.77 12.76 27.14
N PHE A 529 9.30 12.45 25.95
CA PHE A 529 9.00 13.20 24.75
C PHE A 529 7.50 13.24 24.43
N MET A 530 6.83 12.09 24.42
CA MET A 530 5.39 12.05 24.14
C MET A 530 4.59 12.79 25.22
N ALA A 531 4.95 12.64 26.50
CA ALA A 531 4.32 13.34 27.61
C ALA A 531 4.45 14.85 27.53
N GLU A 532 5.58 15.35 27.04
CA GLU A 532 5.86 16.78 26.85
C GLU A 532 5.18 17.34 25.59
N LYS A 533 5.35 16.67 24.45
CA LYS A 533 4.96 17.21 23.14
C LYS A 533 3.50 16.94 22.77
N ASN A 534 2.95 15.79 23.13
CA ASN A 534 1.56 15.45 22.86
C ASN A 534 1.01 14.46 23.92
N PRO A 535 0.60 14.97 25.09
CA PRO A 535 0.04 14.11 26.15
C PRO A 535 -1.22 13.35 25.75
N ALA A 536 -2.00 13.86 24.78
CA ALA A 536 -3.17 13.17 24.25
C ALA A 536 -2.76 11.91 23.49
N ALA A 537 -1.81 12.02 22.56
CA ALA A 537 -1.28 10.88 21.83
C ALA A 537 -0.70 9.79 22.77
N LEU A 538 -0.01 10.20 23.84
CA LEU A 538 0.47 9.24 24.85
C LEU A 538 -0.67 8.51 25.55
N ARG A 539 -1.79 9.20 25.89
CA ARG A 539 -2.97 8.56 26.48
C ARG A 539 -3.60 7.59 25.49
N ASP A 540 -3.80 8.01 24.25
CA ASP A 540 -4.44 7.20 23.21
C ASP A 540 -3.64 5.92 22.95
N MET A 541 -2.31 6.03 22.77
CA MET A 541 -1.41 4.89 22.63
C MET A 541 -1.49 3.94 23.83
N ARG A 542 -1.45 4.46 25.04
CA ARG A 542 -1.57 3.69 26.30
C ARG A 542 -2.90 2.93 26.35
N GLU A 543 -4.01 3.62 26.08
CA GLU A 543 -5.35 3.02 26.10
C GLU A 543 -5.49 1.94 25.06
N ARG A 544 -4.90 2.13 23.87
CA ARG A 544 -4.89 1.14 22.82
C ARG A 544 -4.09 -0.12 23.19
N LEU A 545 -2.95 0.04 23.86
CA LEU A 545 -2.17 -1.10 24.36
C LEU A 545 -2.89 -1.85 25.50
N LEU A 546 -3.57 -1.14 26.40
CA LEU A 546 -4.41 -1.76 27.42
C LEU A 546 -5.58 -2.52 26.80
N GLU A 547 -6.25 -1.94 25.82
CA GLU A 547 -7.31 -2.61 25.06
C GLU A 547 -6.80 -3.87 24.36
N ALA A 548 -5.58 -3.86 23.82
CA ALA A 548 -4.97 -5.05 23.22
C ALA A 548 -4.81 -6.18 24.26
N ILE A 549 -4.46 -5.87 25.49
CA ILE A 549 -4.39 -6.84 26.59
C ILE A 549 -5.79 -7.33 26.96
N ASP A 550 -6.76 -6.44 27.15
CA ASP A 550 -8.12 -6.77 27.56
C ASP A 550 -8.83 -7.66 26.55
N ARG A 551 -8.63 -7.39 25.25
CA ARG A 551 -9.17 -8.19 24.15
C ARG A 551 -8.34 -9.44 23.81
N LYS A 552 -7.26 -9.72 24.58
CA LYS A 552 -6.35 -10.86 24.38
C LYS A 552 -5.66 -10.87 23.00
N LEU A 553 -5.50 -9.70 22.40
CA LEU A 553 -4.72 -9.51 21.18
C LEU A 553 -3.22 -9.48 21.48
N TRP A 554 -2.88 -9.11 22.71
CA TRP A 554 -1.53 -9.11 23.24
C TRP A 554 -1.48 -9.74 24.63
N THR A 555 -0.55 -10.67 24.83
CA THR A 555 -0.18 -11.23 26.13
C THR A 555 1.22 -10.76 26.47
N PRO A 556 1.39 -9.74 27.35
CA PRO A 556 2.70 -9.22 27.70
C PRO A 556 3.61 -10.27 28.33
N ARG A 557 4.91 -10.16 28.07
CA ARG A 557 5.92 -10.99 28.75
C ARG A 557 6.16 -10.54 30.18
N SER A 558 6.07 -9.22 30.44
CA SER A 558 6.23 -8.65 31.77
C SER A 558 4.90 -8.60 32.51
N ASN A 559 4.89 -9.09 33.72
CA ASN A 559 3.73 -8.97 34.62
C ASN A 559 3.46 -7.51 35.04
N SER A 560 4.46 -6.61 34.91
CA SER A 560 4.32 -5.18 35.20
C SER A 560 3.69 -4.38 34.07
N ALA A 561 3.66 -4.91 32.83
CA ALA A 561 3.26 -4.13 31.66
C ALA A 561 1.89 -3.43 31.81
N ARG A 562 0.90 -4.14 32.34
CA ARG A 562 -0.41 -3.54 32.65
C ARG A 562 -0.28 -2.42 33.69
N PHE A 563 0.45 -2.66 34.77
CA PHE A 563 0.65 -1.66 35.84
C PHE A 563 1.41 -0.43 35.30
N ASP A 564 2.43 -0.64 34.48
CA ASP A 564 3.20 0.44 33.85
C ASP A 564 2.29 1.31 32.97
N LEU A 565 1.46 0.67 32.14
CA LEU A 565 0.47 1.36 31.31
C LEU A 565 -0.58 2.11 32.14
N GLU A 566 -1.10 1.53 33.23
CA GLU A 566 -2.08 2.18 34.11
C GLU A 566 -1.46 3.31 34.93
N SER A 567 -0.20 3.20 35.33
CA SER A 567 0.50 4.22 36.15
C SER A 567 0.82 5.51 35.37
N LEU A 568 0.96 5.41 34.05
CA LEU A 568 1.16 6.60 33.19
C LEU A 568 0.00 7.62 33.28
N SER A 569 -1.18 7.22 33.77
CA SER A 569 -2.31 8.13 33.98
C SER A 569 -2.23 8.91 35.31
N LYS A 570 -1.63 8.33 36.34
CA LYS A 570 -1.67 8.88 37.69
C LYS A 570 -0.63 9.96 37.97
N GLY A 571 0.37 10.09 37.11
CA GLY A 571 1.50 11.03 37.29
C GLY A 571 1.16 12.51 37.13
N LYS A 572 0.00 12.87 36.55
CA LYS A 572 -0.43 14.29 36.42
C LYS A 572 -1.70 14.67 37.17
N GLU A 573 -2.52 13.72 37.57
CA GLU A 573 -3.67 14.05 38.48
C GLU A 573 -3.22 14.40 39.91
N ALA A 574 -1.99 13.99 40.30
CA ALA A 574 -1.41 14.32 41.60
C ALA A 574 -0.65 15.67 41.61
N ALA A 575 -0.50 16.35 40.45
CA ALA A 575 0.23 17.61 40.31
C ALA A 575 -0.67 18.77 39.82
N ALA A 576 -1.98 18.57 39.69
CA ALA A 576 -3.02 19.58 39.47
C ALA A 576 -3.93 19.70 40.70
#